data_d568112cf486b49233b98889f0bc3db8
#
_entry.id   d568112cf486b49233b98889f0bc3db8
#
_cell.length_a   1.000
_cell.length_b   1.000
_cell.length_c   1.000
_cell.angle_alpha   90.00
_cell.angle_beta   90.00
_cell.angle_gamma   90.00
#
_symmetry.space_group_name_H-M   'P 1'
#
loop_
_entity.id
_entity.type
_entity.pdbx_description
1 polymer ?
#
loop_
_entity_poly.entity_id
_entity_poly.type
_entity_poly.pdbx_seq_one_letter_code
_entity_poly.pdbx_strand_id
1 'polypeptide(L)'
;MSLTRKQQKYLSRCTHKLKPVVMLGQNGLSENVLAEIEAALDHHELIKIKVRAGDRVTRDQLIEEICQKTGAENIQRTGNVLSIFRKNSTKPVIKLPA
;
A
#
# COMPACT_ATOMS: atom_id res chain seq x y z
N MET A 1 -1.86 11.36 -9.12
CA MET A 1 -3.20 11.11 -9.64
C MET A 1 -4.15 10.88 -8.49
N SER A 2 -5.23 11.64 -8.44
CA SER A 2 -6.20 11.51 -7.35
C SER A 2 -7.27 10.50 -7.70
N LEU A 3 -7.57 9.61 -6.75
CA LEU A 3 -8.67 8.68 -6.89
C LEU A 3 -10.00 9.36 -6.53
N THR A 4 -11.03 9.04 -7.28
CA THR A 4 -12.38 9.48 -6.91
C THR A 4 -12.84 8.68 -5.68
N ARG A 5 -13.87 9.19 -4.98
CA ARG A 5 -14.44 8.48 -3.85
C ARG A 5 -14.95 7.09 -4.27
N LYS A 6 -15.55 6.99 -5.43
CA LYS A 6 -16.05 5.73 -5.96
C LYS A 6 -14.92 4.74 -6.20
N GLN A 7 -13.82 5.21 -6.77
CA GLN A 7 -12.64 4.37 -7.02
C GLN A 7 -12.01 3.92 -5.72
N GLN A 8 -11.92 4.81 -4.73
CA GLN A 8 -11.36 4.47 -3.43
C GLN A 8 -12.20 3.43 -2.71
N LYS A 9 -13.51 3.54 -2.76
CA LYS A 9 -14.42 2.54 -2.19
C LYS A 9 -14.27 1.18 -2.87
N TYR A 10 -14.11 1.19 -4.18
CA TYR A 10 -13.90 -0.03 -4.94
C TYR A 10 -12.61 -0.73 -4.51
N LEU A 11 -11.52 0.02 -4.42
CA LEU A 11 -10.23 -0.52 -4.00
C LEU A 11 -10.29 -1.02 -2.56
N SER A 12 -10.97 -0.29 -1.68
CA SER A 12 -11.15 -0.71 -0.29
C SER A 12 -11.85 -2.08 -0.21
N ARG A 13 -12.84 -2.31 -1.05
CA ARG A 13 -13.50 -3.62 -1.11
C ARG A 13 -12.58 -4.70 -1.64
N CYS A 14 -11.74 -4.37 -2.61
CA CYS A 14 -10.77 -5.33 -3.15
C CYS A 14 -9.78 -5.81 -2.10
N THR A 15 -9.47 -4.98 -1.09
CA THR A 15 -8.51 -5.36 -0.05
C THR A 15 -8.97 -6.53 0.80
N HIS A 16 -10.26 -6.77 0.89
CA HIS A 16 -10.81 -7.85 1.75
C HIS A 16 -10.32 -9.23 1.33
N LYS A 17 -9.99 -9.40 0.07
CA LYS A 17 -9.51 -10.69 -0.45
C LYS A 17 -8.00 -10.83 -0.42
N LEU A 18 -7.29 -9.76 -0.07
CA LEU A 18 -5.84 -9.73 -0.12
C LEU A 18 -5.22 -10.11 1.21
N LYS A 19 -4.04 -10.71 1.13
CA LYS A 19 -3.19 -10.98 2.30
C LYS A 19 -1.96 -10.08 2.20
N PRO A 20 -1.35 -9.73 3.35
CA PRO A 20 -0.11 -8.94 3.31
C PRO A 20 0.97 -9.66 2.52
N VAL A 21 1.60 -8.93 1.59
CA VAL A 21 2.68 -9.46 0.76
C VAL A 21 4.05 -8.97 1.22
N VAL A 22 4.07 -7.92 2.03
CA VAL A 22 5.31 -7.35 2.59
C VAL A 22 5.09 -7.10 4.07
N MET A 23 6.15 -7.29 4.86
CA MET A 23 6.10 -7.03 6.30
C MET A 23 7.22 -6.07 6.67
N LEU A 24 6.87 -4.97 7.33
CA LEU A 24 7.81 -4.05 7.95
C LEU A 24 8.00 -4.46 9.41
N GLY A 25 9.26 -4.69 9.79
CA GLY A 25 9.60 -5.01 11.17
C GLY A 25 10.23 -3.81 11.88
N GLN A 26 10.99 -4.12 12.94
CA GLN A 26 11.61 -3.11 13.79
C GLN A 26 12.63 -2.24 13.07
N ASN A 27 13.23 -2.75 12.00
CA ASN A 27 14.23 -2.01 11.22
C ASN A 27 13.62 -0.95 10.31
N GLY A 28 12.29 -0.87 10.28
CA GLY A 28 11.61 0.13 9.49
C GLY A 28 11.69 -0.11 7.99
N LEU A 29 11.67 0.98 7.24
CA LEU A 29 11.67 0.93 5.78
C LEU A 29 13.11 0.90 5.26
N SER A 30 13.67 -0.31 5.13
CA SER A 30 14.99 -0.51 4.55
C SER A 30 14.91 -0.48 3.02
N GLU A 31 16.07 -0.36 2.37
CA GLU A 31 16.14 -0.40 0.91
C GLU A 31 15.58 -1.70 0.34
N ASN A 32 15.87 -2.82 1.01
CA ASN A 32 15.37 -4.13 0.57
C ASN A 32 13.86 -4.21 0.68
N VAL A 33 13.29 -3.73 1.77
CA VAL A 33 11.85 -3.73 1.96
C VAL A 33 11.18 -2.79 0.96
N LEU A 34 11.79 -1.62 0.72
CA LEU A 34 11.27 -0.69 -0.27
C LEU A 34 11.26 -1.33 -1.66
N ALA A 35 12.31 -2.07 -2.02
CA ALA A 35 12.37 -2.77 -3.30
C ALA A 35 11.27 -3.83 -3.40
N GLU A 36 10.98 -4.55 -2.31
CA GLU A 36 9.89 -5.51 -2.28
C GLU A 36 8.53 -4.84 -2.51
N ILE A 37 8.32 -3.68 -1.87
CA ILE A 37 7.08 -2.92 -2.04
C ILE A 37 6.93 -2.45 -3.48
N GLU A 38 8.01 -1.92 -4.07
CA GLU A 38 8.00 -1.47 -5.46
C GLU A 38 7.64 -2.61 -6.41
N ALA A 39 8.27 -3.77 -6.25
CA ALA A 39 8.01 -4.93 -7.08
C ALA A 39 6.55 -5.41 -6.93
N ALA A 40 6.06 -5.45 -5.70
CA ALA A 40 4.68 -5.87 -5.44
C ALA A 40 3.67 -4.91 -6.06
N LEU A 41 3.93 -3.60 -5.98
CA LEU A 41 3.05 -2.60 -6.59
C LEU A 41 3.05 -2.73 -8.13
N ASP A 42 4.20 -3.02 -8.72
CA ASP A 42 4.28 -3.20 -10.17
C ASP A 42 3.49 -4.44 -10.62
N HIS A 43 3.48 -5.49 -9.81
CA HIS A 43 2.77 -6.72 -10.15
C HIS A 43 1.26 -6.66 -9.86
N HIS A 44 0.87 -6.02 -8.77
CA HIS A 44 -0.49 -6.13 -8.26
C HIS A 44 -1.27 -4.83 -8.23
N GLU A 45 -0.60 -3.69 -8.31
CA GLU A 45 -1.14 -2.35 -8.15
C GLU A 45 -1.72 -2.08 -6.76
N LEU A 46 -2.48 -3.01 -6.21
CA LEU A 46 -3.06 -2.91 -4.86
C LEU A 46 -2.47 -4.01 -3.99
N ILE A 47 -1.83 -3.62 -2.90
CA ILE A 47 -1.20 -4.58 -1.98
C ILE A 47 -1.49 -4.23 -0.53
N LYS A 48 -1.32 -5.23 0.33
CA LYS A 48 -1.34 -5.05 1.78
C LYS A 48 0.06 -5.20 2.33
N ILE A 49 0.39 -4.33 3.28
CA ILE A 49 1.67 -4.34 3.98
C ILE A 49 1.39 -4.42 5.48
N LYS A 50 2.02 -5.36 6.16
CA LYS A 50 1.92 -5.43 7.61
C LYS A 50 3.01 -4.55 8.21
N VAL A 51 2.61 -3.53 8.96
CA VAL A 51 3.52 -2.55 9.55
C VAL A 51 3.59 -2.80 11.06
N ARG A 52 4.67 -3.42 11.50
CA ARG A 52 4.91 -3.68 12.92
C ARG A 52 5.75 -2.56 13.51
N ALA A 53 5.10 -1.64 14.18
CA ALA A 53 5.76 -0.56 14.88
C ALA A 53 5.33 -0.58 16.35
N GLY A 54 6.23 -0.13 17.22
CA GLY A 54 5.99 -0.18 18.65
C GLY A 54 4.89 0.76 19.12
N ASP A 55 4.72 1.88 18.42
CA ASP A 55 3.71 2.86 18.77
C ASP A 55 3.03 3.42 17.53
N ARG A 56 1.95 4.15 17.78
CA ARG A 56 1.12 4.71 16.72
C ARG A 56 1.85 5.79 15.92
N VAL A 57 2.60 6.63 16.59
CA VAL A 57 3.31 7.74 15.93
C VAL A 57 4.33 7.19 14.93
N THR A 58 5.13 6.23 15.38
CA THR A 58 6.13 5.60 14.51
C THR A 58 5.47 4.91 13.33
N ARG A 59 4.36 4.21 13.58
CA ARG A 59 3.63 3.54 12.52
C ARG A 59 3.08 4.52 11.49
N ASP A 60 2.51 5.62 11.94
CA ASP A 60 1.97 6.63 11.03
C ASP A 60 3.06 7.29 10.20
N GLN A 61 4.23 7.52 10.79
CA GLN A 61 5.39 8.06 10.08
C GLN A 61 5.87 7.09 9.01
N LEU A 62 5.93 5.81 9.31
CA LEU A 62 6.34 4.79 8.35
C LEU A 62 5.36 4.70 7.18
N ILE A 63 4.06 4.76 7.47
CA ILE A 63 3.03 4.74 6.44
C ILE A 63 3.20 5.94 5.50
N GLU A 64 3.40 7.11 6.05
CA GLU A 64 3.60 8.32 5.26
C GLU A 64 4.86 8.21 4.39
N GLU A 65 5.94 7.70 4.96
CA GLU A 65 7.19 7.51 4.23
C GLU A 65 7.02 6.52 3.09
N ILE A 66 6.33 5.42 3.31
CA ILE A 66 6.05 4.43 2.26
C ILE A 66 5.33 5.10 1.11
N CYS A 67 4.27 5.83 1.40
CA CYS A 67 3.47 6.49 0.36
C CYS A 67 4.26 7.54 -0.41
N GLN A 68 5.10 8.32 0.30
CA GLN A 68 5.92 9.33 -0.35
C GLN A 68 6.97 8.72 -1.29
N LYS A 69 7.66 7.68 -0.82
CA LYS A 69 8.74 7.08 -1.59
C LYS A 69 8.25 6.26 -2.78
N THR A 70 7.08 5.66 -2.68
CA THR A 70 6.54 4.84 -3.75
C THR A 70 5.59 5.57 -4.67
N GLY A 71 5.08 6.71 -4.25
CA GLY A 71 4.03 7.42 -4.98
C GLY A 71 2.68 6.74 -4.88
N ALA A 72 2.54 5.74 -3.99
CA ALA A 72 1.28 5.03 -3.82
C ALA A 72 0.32 5.81 -2.93
N GLU A 73 -0.97 5.52 -3.08
CA GLU A 73 -2.00 6.13 -2.25
C GLU A 73 -2.41 5.18 -1.14
N ASN A 74 -2.63 5.75 0.04
CA ASN A 74 -3.15 5.02 1.20
C ASN A 74 -4.64 4.79 0.98
N ILE A 75 -5.01 3.55 0.76
CA ILE A 75 -6.41 3.19 0.53
C ILE A 75 -7.13 2.93 1.85
N GLN A 76 -6.49 2.17 2.73
CA GLN A 76 -7.12 1.77 3.98
C GLN A 76 -6.05 1.30 4.96
N ARG A 77 -6.26 1.60 6.23
CA ARG A 77 -5.44 1.06 7.30
C ARG A 77 -6.34 0.39 8.33
N THR A 78 -6.08 -0.87 8.61
CA THR A 78 -6.81 -1.63 9.61
C THR A 78 -5.80 -2.24 10.58
N GLY A 79 -5.74 -1.68 11.79
CA GLY A 79 -4.75 -2.11 12.77
C GLY A 79 -3.33 -1.92 12.25
N ASN A 80 -2.59 -3.00 12.14
CA ASN A 80 -1.20 -3.01 11.67
C ASN A 80 -1.08 -3.25 10.16
N VAL A 81 -2.19 -3.33 9.45
CA VAL A 81 -2.19 -3.64 8.02
C VAL A 81 -2.56 -2.40 7.21
N LEU A 82 -1.67 -2.05 6.29
CA LEU A 82 -1.84 -0.92 5.39
C LEU A 82 -2.13 -1.43 3.99
N SER A 83 -3.14 -0.86 3.35
CA SER A 83 -3.44 -1.16 1.94
C SER A 83 -3.10 0.07 1.11
N ILE A 84 -2.25 -0.12 0.10
CA ILE A 84 -1.83 0.97 -0.78
C ILE A 84 -2.05 0.58 -2.24
N PHE A 85 -2.25 1.59 -3.07
CA PHE A 85 -2.50 1.42 -4.49
C PHE A 85 -1.62 2.36 -5.31
N ARG A 86 -1.03 1.82 -6.38
CA ARG A 86 -0.31 2.62 -7.38
C ARG A 86 -0.62 2.03 -8.77
N LYS A 87 -1.19 2.86 -9.62
CA LYS A 87 -1.54 2.44 -10.98
C LYS A 87 -0.27 2.13 -11.79
N ASN A 88 -0.29 0.99 -12.48
CA ASN A 88 0.77 0.65 -13.43
C ASN A 88 0.35 1.17 -14.80
N SER A 89 1.09 2.14 -15.33
CA SER A 89 0.72 2.81 -16.57
C SER A 89 0.94 1.95 -17.81
N THR A 90 1.80 0.93 -17.73
CA THR A 90 2.10 0.08 -18.88
C THR A 90 1.29 -1.22 -18.88
N LYS A 91 1.07 -1.82 -17.71
CA LYS A 91 0.33 -3.07 -17.58
C LYS A 91 -0.68 -2.99 -16.44
N PRO A 92 -1.80 -2.28 -16.64
CA PRO A 92 -2.81 -2.17 -15.58
C PRO A 92 -3.36 -3.55 -15.21
N VAL A 93 -3.48 -3.80 -13.91
CA VAL A 93 -4.00 -5.05 -13.36
C VAL A 93 -5.44 -4.88 -12.92
N ILE A 94 -5.73 -3.76 -12.27
CA ILE A 94 -7.06 -3.49 -11.71
C ILE A 94 -7.80 -2.51 -12.61
N LYS A 95 -9.01 -2.89 -13.00
CA LYS A 95 -9.87 -2.01 -13.77
C LYS A 95 -10.72 -1.18 -12.81
N LEU A 96 -10.38 0.10 -12.70
CA LEU A 96 -11.10 1.00 -11.82
C LEU A 96 -12.44 1.43 -12.44
N PRO A 97 -13.47 1.62 -11.61
CA PRO A 97 -14.74 2.19 -12.11
C PRO A 97 -14.51 3.64 -12.55
N ALA A 98 -15.30 4.04 -13.51
CA ALA A 98 -15.24 5.40 -14.06
C ALA A 98 -15.73 6.45 -13.05
#